data_02ae5f48d87987283585b0e6749d9c55
#
_entry.id   02ae5f48d87987283585b0e6749d9c55
#
_cell.length_a   1.000
_cell.length_b   1.000
_cell.length_c   1.000
_cell.angle_alpha   90.00
_cell.angle_beta   90.00
_cell.angle_gamma   90.00
#
_symmetry.space_group_name_H-M   'P 1'
#
loop_
_entity.id
_entity.type
_entity.pdbx_description
1 polymer ?
#
loop_
_entity_poly.entity_id
_entity_poly.type
_entity_poly.pdbx_seq_one_letter_code
_entity_poly.pdbx_strand_id
1 'polypeptide(L)'
;SVMDNNGLEYATGVAKGVSNVGNISGDVPTYVISDDLRAKFELKGFAASLNPTDPTDAALYPGKEGYTYGAKNNLKLIDMVGLDYNDPKWDLLLDELKLSEMHQLFNKSGWGSLAVESVGKPKTYEYDAPHGIANFLTDAVIYSYPCATMTAATWSQDVQRIYGNAIGEDAIASNTEGWYAPGINIHRTPFGARNYEYYSEDAVLTGLCSAAVCAGVEAHGMHAYIKHFVMNDADTNRAANGCVAVWGTEQATREIYLKPFQYSIQKGGAQGIMLTMCRVGWQFTFGSYPLMSAICRNEWGWHGCYITDYTTTMKGAGADQYLAAGGTLIHATAEQSLSDVKSGWCRKLLREAVHQILYLSLIHI
;
A
#
# COMPACT_ATOMS: atom_id res chain seq x y z
N SER A 1 2.58 9.29 20.16
CA SER A 1 1.91 8.83 18.95
C SER A 1 2.33 7.41 18.66
N VAL A 2 1.53 6.65 17.90
CA VAL A 2 1.86 5.26 17.52
C VAL A 2 3.11 5.22 16.64
N MET A 3 3.37 6.26 15.88
CA MET A 3 4.58 6.42 15.06
C MET A 3 5.83 6.51 15.92
N ASP A 4 5.76 7.18 17.05
CA ASP A 4 6.90 7.35 17.97
C ASP A 4 7.28 6.02 18.61
N ASN A 5 6.32 5.12 18.80
CA ASN A 5 6.56 3.84 19.48
C ASN A 5 7.07 2.73 18.56
N ASN A 6 7.01 2.88 17.22
CA ASN A 6 7.16 1.73 16.34
C ASN A 6 8.06 1.90 15.10
N GLY A 7 8.64 2.99 14.87
CA GLY A 7 9.49 3.09 13.69
C GLY A 7 10.11 4.47 13.49
N LEU A 8 9.32 5.51 13.51
CA LEU A 8 9.87 6.86 13.35
C LEU A 8 10.53 7.35 14.64
N GLU A 9 10.09 6.94 15.80
CA GLU A 9 10.79 7.23 17.05
C GLU A 9 12.16 6.57 17.07
N TYR A 10 12.27 5.33 16.59
CA TYR A 10 13.57 4.69 16.40
C TYR A 10 14.39 5.39 15.32
N ALA A 11 13.77 5.80 14.23
CA ALA A 11 14.45 6.60 13.23
C ALA A 11 14.90 7.95 13.80
N THR A 12 14.03 8.62 14.54
CA THR A 12 14.35 9.88 15.22
C THR A 12 15.29 9.67 16.42
N GLY A 13 15.14 8.55 17.13
CA GLY A 13 16.02 8.19 18.25
C GLY A 13 17.44 7.86 17.78
N VAL A 14 17.58 7.20 16.66
CA VAL A 14 18.86 6.99 15.99
C VAL A 14 19.40 8.31 15.44
N ALA A 15 18.55 9.14 14.86
CA ALA A 15 18.93 10.49 14.41
C ALA A 15 19.31 11.41 15.57
N LYS A 16 18.73 11.23 16.73
CA LYS A 16 19.14 11.92 17.98
C LYS A 16 20.44 11.36 18.56
N GLY A 17 20.65 10.04 18.45
CA GLY A 17 21.85 9.37 18.93
C GLY A 17 23.04 9.56 18.01
N VAL A 18 22.78 9.64 16.73
CA VAL A 18 23.72 10.02 15.69
C VAL A 18 23.45 11.48 15.44
N SER A 19 24.21 12.36 16.02
CA SER A 19 24.10 13.79 15.76
C SER A 19 24.26 14.09 14.26
N ASN A 20 23.21 13.83 13.48
CA ASN A 20 23.14 14.13 12.05
C ASN A 20 23.34 15.63 11.78
N VAL A 21 23.12 16.43 12.78
CA VAL A 21 23.41 17.86 12.74
C VAL A 21 24.92 18.11 12.57
N GLY A 22 25.75 17.17 13.01
CA GLY A 22 27.19 17.22 12.78
C GLY A 22 27.64 16.95 11.34
N ASN A 23 26.77 16.37 10.50
CA ASN A 23 27.11 16.05 9.11
C ASN A 23 27.18 17.25 8.18
N ILE A 24 26.68 18.39 8.60
CA ILE A 24 26.91 19.65 7.90
C ILE A 24 28.40 20.01 7.92
N SER A 25 29.19 19.45 8.84
CA SER A 25 30.64 19.64 8.96
C SER A 25 31.50 18.69 8.11
N GLY A 26 30.90 17.73 7.42
CA GLY A 26 31.63 16.79 6.56
C GLY A 26 32.16 15.54 7.26
N ASP A 27 31.94 15.37 8.55
CA ASP A 27 32.26 14.13 9.25
C ASP A 27 31.30 13.00 8.86
N VAL A 28 31.85 11.91 8.35
CA VAL A 28 31.07 10.70 8.07
C VAL A 28 30.72 10.04 9.39
N PRO A 29 29.44 9.97 9.78
CA PRO A 29 29.06 9.32 11.02
C PRO A 29 29.36 7.83 10.93
N THR A 30 30.15 7.35 11.86
CA THR A 30 30.26 5.91 12.11
C THR A 30 29.00 5.47 12.83
N TYR A 31 28.09 4.83 12.12
CA TYR A 31 26.89 4.24 12.71
C TYR A 31 27.27 3.01 13.53
N VAL A 32 27.64 3.21 14.77
CA VAL A 32 27.75 2.11 15.73
C VAL A 32 26.36 1.92 16.34
N ILE A 33 25.62 0.97 15.81
CA ILE A 33 24.34 0.56 16.42
C ILE A 33 24.69 -0.21 17.69
N SER A 34 24.22 0.27 18.85
CA SER A 34 24.38 -0.46 20.11
C SER A 34 23.69 -1.82 20.03
N ASP A 35 24.20 -2.81 20.78
CA ASP A 35 23.59 -4.15 20.79
C ASP A 35 22.15 -4.12 21.29
N ASP A 36 21.83 -3.23 22.24
CA ASP A 36 20.44 -3.01 22.69
C ASP A 36 19.54 -2.47 21.57
N LEU A 37 20.06 -1.59 20.75
CA LEU A 37 19.33 -1.06 19.61
C LEU A 37 19.17 -2.13 18.55
N ARG A 38 20.22 -2.91 18.28
CA ARG A 38 20.19 -4.04 17.34
C ARG A 38 19.18 -5.11 17.77
N ALA A 39 19.13 -5.46 19.06
CA ALA A 39 18.18 -6.41 19.60
C ALA A 39 16.72 -5.93 19.44
N LYS A 40 16.48 -4.63 19.54
CA LYS A 40 15.15 -4.04 19.26
C LYS A 40 14.73 -4.07 17.79
N PHE A 41 15.70 -4.18 16.89
CA PHE A 41 15.49 -4.24 15.45
C PHE A 41 15.57 -5.66 14.86
N GLU A 42 15.83 -6.68 15.69
CA GLU A 42 15.69 -8.04 15.23
C GLU A 42 14.25 -8.30 14.79
N LEU A 43 14.10 -8.87 13.60
CA LEU A 43 12.80 -9.15 13.00
C LEU A 43 11.86 -9.93 13.93
N LYS A 44 12.42 -10.76 14.83
CA LYS A 44 11.65 -11.48 15.84
C LYS A 44 11.04 -10.56 16.90
N GLY A 45 11.80 -9.59 17.40
CA GLY A 45 11.29 -8.59 18.35
C GLY A 45 10.28 -7.68 17.70
N PHE A 46 10.49 -7.35 16.44
CA PHE A 46 9.61 -6.53 15.66
C PHE A 46 8.30 -7.25 15.29
N ALA A 47 8.36 -8.51 14.85
CA ALA A 47 7.17 -9.32 14.62
C ALA A 47 6.34 -9.49 15.92
N ALA A 48 7.00 -9.64 17.06
CA ALA A 48 6.34 -9.70 18.36
C ALA A 48 5.73 -8.34 18.78
N SER A 49 6.33 -7.21 18.38
CA SER A 49 5.79 -5.87 18.66
C SER A 49 4.71 -5.44 17.67
N LEU A 50 4.72 -5.98 16.46
CA LEU A 50 3.64 -5.82 15.48
C LEU A 50 2.46 -6.75 15.73
N ASN A 51 2.71 -7.78 16.50
CA ASN A 51 1.67 -8.64 17.01
C ASN A 51 1.35 -8.14 18.43
N PRO A 52 0.58 -7.04 18.58
CA PRO A 52 0.36 -6.35 19.85
C PRO A 52 -0.35 -7.24 20.85
N THR A 53 -0.56 -8.50 20.51
CA THR A 53 -1.41 -9.41 21.23
C THR A 53 -0.81 -10.79 21.14
N ASP A 54 -0.66 -11.39 22.30
CA ASP A 54 -0.39 -12.80 22.42
C ASP A 54 -1.30 -13.54 21.43
N PRO A 55 -0.77 -14.29 20.46
CA PRO A 55 -1.59 -15.09 19.53
C PRO A 55 -2.43 -16.14 20.26
N THR A 56 -2.21 -16.31 21.56
CA THR A 56 -3.03 -17.13 22.46
C THR A 56 -4.17 -16.35 23.10
N ASP A 57 -4.24 -15.02 22.95
CA ASP A 57 -5.35 -14.22 23.48
C ASP A 57 -6.61 -14.44 22.64
N ALA A 58 -7.43 -15.38 23.08
CA ALA A 58 -8.69 -15.75 22.45
C ALA A 58 -9.73 -14.62 22.36
N ALA A 59 -9.56 -13.53 23.14
CA ALA A 59 -10.46 -12.37 23.10
C ALA A 59 -10.14 -11.46 21.89
N LEU A 60 -8.89 -11.44 21.46
CA LEU A 60 -8.43 -10.62 20.33
C LEU A 60 -8.35 -11.42 19.04
N TYR A 61 -8.09 -12.72 19.15
CA TYR A 61 -8.07 -13.66 18.04
C TYR A 61 -9.01 -14.82 18.37
N PRO A 62 -10.28 -14.72 18.01
CA PRO A 62 -11.21 -15.82 18.20
C PRO A 62 -10.59 -17.09 17.63
N GLY A 63 -10.66 -18.17 18.38
CA GLY A 63 -10.03 -19.45 18.06
C GLY A 63 -10.50 -19.99 16.71
N LYS A 64 -10.05 -21.18 16.37
CA LYS A 64 -10.39 -21.86 15.09
C LYS A 64 -11.89 -21.90 14.82
N GLU A 65 -12.70 -21.79 15.83
CA GLU A 65 -14.16 -21.90 15.83
C GLU A 65 -14.87 -20.54 15.69
N GLY A 66 -14.12 -19.40 15.73
CA GLY A 66 -14.70 -18.06 15.73
C GLY A 66 -15.19 -17.57 14.36
N TYR A 67 -14.76 -18.20 13.26
CA TYR A 67 -15.17 -17.82 11.91
C TYR A 67 -15.74 -18.99 11.14
N THR A 68 -16.81 -18.74 10.39
CA THR A 68 -17.43 -19.68 9.46
C THR A 68 -16.74 -19.57 8.09
N TYR A 69 -16.64 -20.69 7.39
CA TYR A 69 -16.10 -20.76 6.03
C TYR A 69 -16.96 -21.67 5.17
N GLY A 70 -17.25 -21.24 3.95
CA GLY A 70 -18.06 -22.02 3.00
C GLY A 70 -19.52 -22.12 3.42
N ALA A 71 -20.04 -21.08 4.07
CA ALA A 71 -21.47 -20.96 4.38
C ALA A 71 -22.31 -20.95 3.10
N LYS A 72 -23.62 -21.14 3.26
CA LYS A 72 -24.58 -21.08 2.18
C LYS A 72 -25.65 -20.02 2.47
N ASN A 73 -25.18 -18.78 2.66
CA ASN A 73 -26.06 -17.64 2.87
C ASN A 73 -26.66 -17.14 1.55
N ASN A 74 -26.17 -17.68 0.42
CA ASN A 74 -26.57 -17.31 -0.95
C ASN A 74 -26.31 -15.83 -1.28
N LEU A 75 -25.28 -15.26 -0.71
CA LEU A 75 -24.84 -13.88 -0.98
C LEU A 75 -23.78 -13.86 -2.06
N LYS A 76 -23.84 -12.82 -2.89
CA LYS A 76 -22.82 -12.50 -3.90
C LYS A 76 -22.29 -11.10 -3.69
N LEU A 77 -21.13 -10.82 -4.24
CA LEU A 77 -20.49 -9.51 -4.11
C LEU A 77 -21.40 -8.37 -4.61
N ILE A 78 -22.15 -8.61 -5.66
CA ILE A 78 -23.13 -7.64 -6.21
C ILE A 78 -24.20 -7.22 -5.17
N ASP A 79 -24.55 -8.08 -4.24
CA ASP A 79 -25.53 -7.79 -3.19
C ASP A 79 -25.01 -6.82 -2.12
N MET A 80 -23.73 -6.46 -2.20
CA MET A 80 -23.05 -5.51 -1.30
C MET A 80 -23.01 -4.09 -1.88
N VAL A 81 -23.39 -3.89 -3.13
CA VAL A 81 -23.38 -2.57 -3.77
C VAL A 81 -24.22 -1.57 -2.96
N GLY A 82 -23.60 -0.43 -2.66
CA GLY A 82 -24.21 0.64 -1.88
C GLY A 82 -24.22 0.45 -0.37
N LEU A 83 -23.68 -0.67 0.14
CA LEU A 83 -23.52 -0.88 1.59
C LEU A 83 -22.27 -0.18 2.10
N ASP A 84 -22.38 0.33 3.33
CA ASP A 84 -21.24 0.88 4.06
C ASP A 84 -20.18 -0.21 4.34
N TYR A 85 -18.90 0.18 4.46
CA TYR A 85 -17.82 -0.76 4.78
C TYR A 85 -18.10 -1.56 6.06
N ASN A 86 -18.74 -0.94 7.07
CA ASN A 86 -19.02 -1.56 8.35
C ASN A 86 -20.41 -2.23 8.42
N ASP A 87 -21.12 -2.40 7.29
CA ASP A 87 -22.41 -3.09 7.30
C ASP A 87 -22.22 -4.55 7.72
N PRO A 88 -23.00 -5.08 8.69
CA PRO A 88 -22.84 -6.43 9.21
C PRO A 88 -23.12 -7.52 8.14
N LYS A 89 -23.74 -7.19 7.04
CA LYS A 89 -23.96 -8.13 5.92
C LYS A 89 -22.64 -8.60 5.30
N TRP A 90 -21.54 -7.79 5.43
CA TRP A 90 -20.23 -8.21 5.00
C TRP A 90 -19.73 -9.46 5.70
N ASP A 91 -20.02 -9.63 6.99
CA ASP A 91 -19.65 -10.85 7.70
C ASP A 91 -20.31 -12.08 7.12
N LEU A 92 -21.57 -11.97 6.73
CA LEU A 92 -22.30 -13.06 6.10
C LEU A 92 -21.74 -13.39 4.70
N LEU A 93 -21.32 -12.40 3.92
CA LEU A 93 -20.64 -12.63 2.65
C LEU A 93 -19.28 -13.29 2.84
N LEU A 94 -18.48 -12.81 3.80
CA LEU A 94 -17.17 -13.36 4.10
C LEU A 94 -17.23 -14.81 4.59
N ASP A 95 -18.31 -15.20 5.23
CA ASP A 95 -18.55 -16.58 5.64
C ASP A 95 -18.78 -17.54 4.46
N GLU A 96 -19.19 -17.04 3.29
CA GLU A 96 -19.34 -17.85 2.06
C GLU A 96 -17.98 -18.33 1.53
N LEU A 97 -16.89 -17.56 1.75
CA LEU A 97 -15.58 -17.90 1.24
C LEU A 97 -14.96 -19.07 2.00
N LYS A 98 -14.22 -19.89 1.26
CA LYS A 98 -13.33 -20.87 1.89
C LYS A 98 -12.04 -20.18 2.34
N LEU A 99 -11.42 -20.69 3.37
CA LEU A 99 -10.11 -20.18 3.83
C LEU A 99 -9.05 -20.24 2.73
N SER A 100 -9.12 -21.25 1.85
CA SER A 100 -8.22 -21.37 0.69
C SER A 100 -8.45 -20.28 -0.35
N GLU A 101 -9.68 -19.84 -0.57
CA GLU A 101 -9.98 -18.73 -1.50
C GLU A 101 -9.46 -17.42 -0.93
N MET A 102 -9.64 -17.18 0.37
CA MET A 102 -9.09 -16.00 1.05
C MET A 102 -7.56 -15.95 0.94
N HIS A 103 -6.90 -17.09 1.19
CA HIS A 103 -5.45 -17.19 1.11
C HIS A 103 -4.93 -16.96 -0.32
N GLN A 104 -5.59 -17.53 -1.33
CA GLN A 104 -5.21 -17.32 -2.73
C GLN A 104 -5.40 -15.87 -3.16
N LEU A 105 -6.48 -15.23 -2.75
CA LEU A 105 -6.77 -13.83 -3.07
C LEU A 105 -5.69 -12.90 -2.51
N PHE A 106 -5.20 -13.16 -1.30
CA PHE A 106 -4.11 -12.42 -0.68
C PHE A 106 -2.76 -12.65 -1.39
N ASN A 107 -2.46 -13.91 -1.75
CA ASN A 107 -1.11 -14.33 -2.16
C ASN A 107 -0.81 -14.26 -3.65
N LYS A 108 -1.84 -14.23 -4.50
CA LYS A 108 -1.71 -14.40 -5.95
C LYS A 108 -2.33 -13.27 -6.72
N SER A 109 -2.09 -12.04 -6.32
CA SER A 109 -2.67 -10.91 -7.04
C SER A 109 -2.07 -10.75 -8.45
N GLY A 110 -0.79 -11.04 -8.64
CA GLY A 110 -0.14 -10.90 -9.95
C GLY A 110 -0.32 -9.49 -10.51
N TRP A 111 -0.91 -9.38 -11.68
CA TRP A 111 -1.33 -8.14 -12.34
C TRP A 111 -2.86 -8.02 -12.27
N GLY A 112 -3.39 -7.91 -11.07
CA GLY A 112 -4.80 -7.85 -10.78
C GLY A 112 -5.18 -8.70 -9.57
N SER A 113 -6.45 -8.95 -9.37
CA SER A 113 -6.95 -9.82 -8.32
C SER A 113 -7.71 -11.02 -8.88
N LEU A 114 -7.63 -12.15 -8.21
CA LEU A 114 -8.27 -13.38 -8.65
C LEU A 114 -9.80 -13.30 -8.59
N ALA A 115 -10.45 -14.07 -9.45
CA ALA A 115 -11.88 -14.37 -9.31
C ALA A 115 -12.11 -15.22 -8.04
N VAL A 116 -13.25 -15.00 -7.38
CA VAL A 116 -13.72 -15.82 -6.25
C VAL A 116 -15.13 -16.27 -6.56
N GLU A 117 -15.25 -17.51 -7.01
CA GLU A 117 -16.52 -18.07 -7.51
C GLU A 117 -17.61 -18.16 -6.42
N SER A 118 -17.21 -18.48 -5.18
CA SER A 118 -18.13 -18.62 -4.05
C SER A 118 -18.99 -17.37 -3.84
N VAL A 119 -18.43 -16.18 -4.05
CA VAL A 119 -19.13 -14.90 -3.88
C VAL A 119 -19.32 -14.13 -5.19
N GLY A 120 -18.98 -14.73 -6.33
CA GLY A 120 -19.17 -14.10 -7.64
C GLY A 120 -18.28 -12.88 -7.89
N LYS A 121 -17.12 -12.79 -7.23
CA LYS A 121 -16.14 -11.76 -7.52
C LYS A 121 -15.47 -12.03 -8.86
N PRO A 122 -15.49 -11.10 -9.84
CA PRO A 122 -14.75 -11.27 -11.08
C PRO A 122 -13.23 -11.21 -10.86
N LYS A 123 -12.47 -11.73 -11.83
CA LYS A 123 -11.05 -11.43 -11.95
C LYS A 123 -10.90 -9.98 -12.41
N THR A 124 -9.93 -9.27 -11.85
CA THR A 124 -9.55 -7.93 -12.30
C THR A 124 -8.20 -7.93 -12.97
N TYR A 125 -7.97 -6.94 -13.83
CA TYR A 125 -6.69 -6.67 -14.47
C TYR A 125 -6.19 -5.30 -14.05
N GLU A 126 -4.93 -5.23 -13.68
CA GLU A 126 -4.33 -4.01 -13.15
C GLU A 126 -3.00 -3.79 -13.87
N TYR A 127 -2.76 -2.57 -14.35
CA TYR A 127 -1.61 -2.27 -15.20
C TYR A 127 -0.81 -1.08 -14.68
N ASP A 128 0.42 -1.00 -15.13
CA ASP A 128 1.39 0.02 -14.74
C ASP A 128 1.41 1.16 -15.78
N ALA A 129 2.46 1.94 -15.75
CA ALA A 129 2.80 3.12 -16.52
C ALA A 129 2.13 4.41 -16.01
N PRO A 130 2.89 5.25 -15.30
CA PRO A 130 2.37 6.51 -14.73
C PRO A 130 2.00 7.57 -15.77
N HIS A 131 2.29 7.34 -17.04
CA HIS A 131 1.96 8.24 -18.15
C HIS A 131 1.04 7.59 -19.19
N GLY A 132 0.20 6.70 -18.77
CA GLY A 132 -0.71 5.94 -19.62
C GLY A 132 -1.09 4.64 -18.92
N ILE A 133 -1.54 3.67 -19.69
CA ILE A 133 -1.76 2.30 -19.22
C ILE A 133 -0.88 1.39 -20.07
N ALA A 134 0.03 0.66 -19.44
CA ALA A 134 0.88 -0.29 -20.15
C ALA A 134 1.19 -1.51 -19.28
N ASN A 135 1.40 -2.61 -19.96
CA ASN A 135 1.87 -3.83 -19.31
C ASN A 135 2.82 -4.54 -20.29
N PHE A 136 4.04 -4.77 -19.84
CA PHE A 136 5.04 -5.50 -20.64
C PHE A 136 4.68 -7.00 -20.87
N LEU A 137 3.62 -7.49 -20.25
CA LEU A 137 3.10 -8.84 -20.44
C LEU A 137 1.98 -8.91 -21.49
N THR A 138 1.52 -7.77 -21.99
CA THR A 138 0.45 -7.67 -22.99
C THR A 138 0.83 -6.70 -24.08
N ASP A 139 0.35 -6.94 -25.31
CA ASP A 139 0.55 -6.04 -26.45
C ASP A 139 -0.43 -4.85 -26.44
N ALA A 140 -1.07 -4.55 -25.32
CA ALA A 140 -1.98 -3.43 -25.20
C ALA A 140 -1.20 -2.12 -25.41
N VAL A 141 -1.37 -1.51 -26.57
CA VAL A 141 -0.84 -0.20 -26.90
C VAL A 141 -1.88 0.83 -26.56
N ILE A 142 -1.62 1.59 -25.53
CA ILE A 142 -2.47 2.69 -25.08
C ILE A 142 -1.69 3.98 -25.23
N TYR A 143 -2.39 5.10 -25.31
CA TYR A 143 -1.77 6.40 -25.50
C TYR A 143 -0.79 6.73 -24.37
N SER A 144 0.32 7.39 -24.73
CA SER A 144 1.24 7.96 -23.76
C SER A 144 0.92 9.44 -23.58
N TYR A 145 0.80 9.83 -22.32
CA TYR A 145 0.51 11.20 -21.91
C TYR A 145 1.76 11.93 -21.43
N PRO A 146 1.72 13.26 -21.28
CA PRO A 146 2.83 14.02 -20.73
C PRO A 146 3.23 13.53 -19.34
N CYS A 147 4.51 13.64 -19.00
CA CYS A 147 5.01 13.20 -17.69
C CYS A 147 4.43 14.04 -16.53
N ALA A 148 4.41 13.45 -15.33
CA ALA A 148 3.83 14.07 -14.15
C ALA A 148 4.46 15.44 -13.83
N THR A 149 5.78 15.58 -13.98
CA THR A 149 6.48 16.86 -13.80
C THR A 149 5.96 17.94 -14.75
N MET A 150 5.69 17.57 -16.02
CA MET A 150 5.17 18.51 -17.01
C MET A 150 3.73 18.93 -16.68
N THR A 151 2.88 17.98 -16.34
CA THR A 151 1.49 18.30 -15.98
C THR A 151 1.42 19.13 -14.71
N ALA A 152 2.27 18.86 -13.71
CA ALA A 152 2.37 19.65 -12.49
C ALA A 152 2.81 21.11 -12.74
N ALA A 153 3.68 21.32 -13.74
CA ALA A 153 4.12 22.67 -14.11
C ALA A 153 3.00 23.57 -14.62
N THR A 154 1.84 23.03 -14.94
CA THR A 154 0.63 23.82 -15.29
C THR A 154 -0.02 24.48 -14.08
N TRP A 155 0.24 24.01 -12.85
CA TRP A 155 -0.41 24.44 -11.60
C TRP A 155 -1.94 24.35 -11.63
N SER A 156 -2.49 23.53 -12.53
CA SER A 156 -3.93 23.44 -12.78
C SER A 156 -4.49 22.07 -12.37
N GLN A 157 -5.38 22.05 -11.39
CA GLN A 157 -6.12 20.85 -11.01
C GLN A 157 -7.10 20.41 -12.12
N ASP A 158 -7.58 21.31 -12.96
CA ASP A 158 -8.46 20.97 -14.08
C ASP A 158 -7.69 20.16 -15.14
N VAL A 159 -6.44 20.56 -15.45
CA VAL A 159 -5.57 19.78 -16.34
C VAL A 159 -5.34 18.38 -15.78
N GLN A 160 -5.09 18.26 -14.48
CA GLN A 160 -4.92 16.97 -13.83
C GLN A 160 -6.19 16.12 -13.87
N ARG A 161 -7.36 16.73 -13.68
CA ARG A 161 -8.66 16.03 -13.78
C ARG A 161 -8.93 15.54 -15.20
N ILE A 162 -8.66 16.38 -16.21
CA ILE A 162 -8.76 16.00 -17.64
C ILE A 162 -7.85 14.80 -17.92
N TYR A 163 -6.61 14.84 -17.41
CA TYR A 163 -5.68 13.73 -17.55
C TYR A 163 -6.21 12.45 -16.89
N GLY A 164 -6.72 12.53 -15.64
CA GLY A 164 -7.32 11.39 -14.95
C GLY A 164 -8.53 10.82 -15.68
N ASN A 165 -9.41 11.67 -16.23
CA ASN A 165 -10.54 11.24 -17.05
C ASN A 165 -10.09 10.49 -18.31
N ALA A 166 -9.08 11.00 -19.01
CA ALA A 166 -8.56 10.35 -20.23
C ALA A 166 -7.96 8.95 -19.91
N ILE A 167 -7.23 8.82 -18.79
CA ILE A 167 -6.76 7.51 -18.31
C ILE A 167 -7.94 6.59 -17.97
N GLY A 168 -9.00 7.12 -17.36
CA GLY A 168 -10.21 6.36 -17.06
C GLY A 168 -10.93 5.85 -18.31
N GLU A 169 -11.01 6.65 -19.38
CA GLU A 169 -11.55 6.22 -20.67
C GLU A 169 -10.68 5.14 -21.33
N ASP A 170 -9.36 5.29 -21.28
CA ASP A 170 -8.41 4.27 -21.76
C ASP A 170 -8.57 2.96 -20.96
N ALA A 171 -8.83 3.05 -19.66
CA ALA A 171 -9.07 1.89 -18.79
C ALA A 171 -10.31 1.09 -19.23
N ILE A 172 -11.40 1.77 -19.53
CA ILE A 172 -12.63 1.13 -20.05
C ILE A 172 -12.31 0.45 -21.40
N ALA A 173 -11.60 1.15 -22.29
CA ALA A 173 -11.24 0.63 -23.61
C ALA A 173 -10.32 -0.59 -23.55
N SER A 174 -9.49 -0.70 -22.51
CA SER A 174 -8.50 -1.77 -22.33
C SER A 174 -8.94 -2.86 -21.34
N ASN A 175 -10.13 -2.76 -20.77
CA ASN A 175 -10.62 -3.65 -19.70
C ASN A 175 -9.63 -3.71 -18.53
N THR A 176 -9.27 -2.55 -18.02
CA THR A 176 -8.32 -2.37 -16.91
C THR A 176 -9.06 -1.82 -15.70
N GLU A 177 -9.10 -2.56 -14.61
CA GLU A 177 -9.81 -2.18 -13.40
C GLU A 177 -8.93 -1.43 -12.39
N GLY A 178 -7.60 -1.60 -12.47
CA GLY A 178 -6.67 -0.93 -11.57
C GLY A 178 -5.44 -0.39 -12.27
N TRP A 179 -4.95 0.73 -11.79
CA TRP A 179 -3.80 1.45 -12.35
C TRP A 179 -2.72 1.67 -11.28
N TYR A 180 -1.52 1.13 -11.52
CA TYR A 180 -0.38 1.31 -10.61
C TYR A 180 0.27 2.69 -10.78
N ALA A 181 -0.52 3.71 -10.52
CA ALA A 181 -0.19 5.13 -10.60
C ALA A 181 -1.30 5.97 -9.91
N PRO A 182 -1.13 7.29 -9.76
CA PRO A 182 0.05 8.06 -10.12
C PRO A 182 1.21 7.88 -9.15
N GLY A 183 2.44 8.16 -9.63
CA GLY A 183 3.61 8.32 -8.76
C GLY A 183 3.56 9.67 -8.04
N ILE A 184 3.74 9.66 -6.71
CA ILE A 184 3.56 10.86 -5.87
C ILE A 184 4.66 11.07 -4.83
N ASN A 185 5.82 10.48 -5.05
CA ASN A 185 6.98 10.76 -4.21
C ASN A 185 7.55 12.16 -4.47
N ILE A 186 8.37 12.64 -3.57
CA ILE A 186 8.89 14.01 -3.59
C ILE A 186 10.20 14.08 -4.35
N HIS A 187 10.39 15.10 -5.17
CA HIS A 187 11.66 15.43 -5.82
C HIS A 187 12.66 15.96 -4.80
N ARG A 188 13.23 15.09 -3.98
CA ARG A 188 14.20 15.49 -2.97
C ARG A 188 15.56 15.87 -3.55
N THR A 189 15.91 15.27 -4.68
CA THR A 189 17.17 15.51 -5.39
C THR A 189 16.94 15.48 -6.89
N PRO A 190 17.65 16.33 -7.67
CA PRO A 190 17.56 16.28 -9.13
C PRO A 190 18.10 14.97 -9.72
N PHE A 191 18.86 14.21 -8.96
CA PHE A 191 19.41 12.91 -9.36
C PHE A 191 18.48 11.73 -9.04
N GLY A 192 17.26 11.96 -8.62
CA GLY A 192 16.23 10.93 -8.46
C GLY A 192 15.89 10.34 -9.83
N ALA A 193 16.16 9.04 -10.02
CA ALA A 193 16.02 8.40 -11.34
C ALA A 193 14.56 8.40 -11.86
N ARG A 194 13.58 8.51 -10.98
CA ARG A 194 12.15 8.44 -11.30
C ARG A 194 11.43 9.79 -11.11
N ASN A 195 12.16 10.90 -11.03
CA ASN A 195 11.53 12.23 -10.89
C ASN A 195 10.55 12.55 -12.03
N TYR A 196 10.74 11.99 -13.22
CA TYR A 196 9.84 12.20 -14.36
C TYR A 196 8.41 11.68 -14.09
N GLU A 197 8.24 10.67 -13.24
CA GLU A 197 6.93 10.11 -12.89
C GLU A 197 6.31 10.72 -11.65
N TYR A 198 7.02 11.60 -10.95
CA TYR A 198 6.56 12.31 -9.77
C TYR A 198 6.29 13.79 -10.11
N TYR A 199 5.39 14.43 -9.37
CA TYR A 199 4.90 15.75 -9.73
C TYR A 199 5.87 16.87 -9.39
N SER A 200 6.36 16.94 -8.14
CA SER A 200 7.06 18.10 -7.62
C SER A 200 7.90 17.79 -6.39
N GLU A 201 8.73 18.76 -5.99
CA GLU A 201 9.37 18.83 -4.67
C GLU A 201 8.40 19.34 -3.60
N ASP A 202 7.31 20.00 -3.99
CA ASP A 202 6.30 20.51 -3.09
C ASP A 202 5.21 19.47 -2.79
N ALA A 203 5.02 19.18 -1.51
CA ALA A 203 4.08 18.16 -1.04
C ALA A 203 2.62 18.52 -1.29
N VAL A 204 2.28 19.82 -1.23
CA VAL A 204 0.92 20.30 -1.43
C VAL A 204 0.55 20.26 -2.90
N LEU A 205 1.44 20.77 -3.77
CA LEU A 205 1.25 20.70 -5.22
C LEU A 205 1.12 19.26 -5.69
N THR A 206 2.04 18.39 -5.26
CA THR A 206 1.99 16.95 -5.57
C THR A 206 0.68 16.32 -5.14
N GLY A 207 0.25 16.60 -3.91
CA GLY A 207 -0.98 16.04 -3.36
C GLY A 207 -2.25 16.54 -4.05
N LEU A 208 -2.32 17.83 -4.42
CA LEU A 208 -3.47 18.38 -5.13
C LEU A 208 -3.55 17.91 -6.58
N CYS A 209 -2.40 17.79 -7.27
CA CYS A 209 -2.34 17.22 -8.61
C CYS A 209 -2.81 15.76 -8.59
N SER A 210 -2.24 14.95 -7.72
CA SER A 210 -2.62 13.55 -7.58
C SER A 210 -4.08 13.36 -7.20
N ALA A 211 -4.60 14.16 -6.27
CA ALA A 211 -6.00 14.09 -5.88
C ALA A 211 -6.94 14.34 -7.07
N ALA A 212 -6.62 15.32 -7.92
CA ALA A 212 -7.42 15.61 -9.11
C ALA A 212 -7.35 14.49 -10.15
N VAL A 213 -6.18 13.86 -10.33
CA VAL A 213 -6.01 12.68 -11.22
C VAL A 213 -6.81 11.50 -10.68
N CYS A 214 -6.67 11.17 -9.40
CA CYS A 214 -7.40 10.06 -8.78
C CYS A 214 -8.91 10.24 -8.92
N ALA A 215 -9.42 11.44 -8.65
CA ALA A 215 -10.85 11.72 -8.80
C ALA A 215 -11.34 11.54 -10.25
N GLY A 216 -10.51 11.81 -11.25
CA GLY A 216 -10.83 11.54 -12.65
C GLY A 216 -10.85 10.06 -12.98
N VAL A 217 -9.87 9.31 -12.51
CA VAL A 217 -9.74 7.86 -12.71
C VAL A 217 -10.89 7.11 -12.02
N GLU A 218 -11.14 7.40 -10.74
CA GLU A 218 -12.18 6.75 -9.94
C GLU A 218 -13.60 7.00 -10.51
N ALA A 219 -13.83 8.16 -11.14
CA ALA A 219 -15.10 8.47 -11.79
C ALA A 219 -15.44 7.54 -12.97
N HIS A 220 -14.47 6.80 -13.49
CA HIS A 220 -14.63 5.83 -14.57
C HIS A 220 -14.66 4.36 -14.10
N GLY A 221 -14.71 4.15 -12.79
CA GLY A 221 -14.72 2.80 -12.21
C GLY A 221 -13.35 2.13 -12.15
N MET A 222 -12.26 2.81 -12.46
CA MET A 222 -10.91 2.32 -12.28
C MET A 222 -10.33 2.85 -10.98
N HIS A 223 -9.72 2.01 -10.15
CA HIS A 223 -9.04 2.48 -8.95
C HIS A 223 -7.56 2.75 -9.20
N ALA A 224 -7.07 3.86 -8.62
CA ALA A 224 -5.67 4.23 -8.64
C ALA A 224 -4.92 3.60 -7.46
N TYR A 225 -3.74 3.01 -7.73
CA TYR A 225 -2.76 2.64 -6.72
C TYR A 225 -1.68 3.71 -6.64
N ILE A 226 -1.90 4.71 -5.80
CA ILE A 226 -0.92 5.79 -5.60
C ILE A 226 0.40 5.23 -5.05
N LYS A 227 1.54 5.67 -5.63
CA LYS A 227 2.84 5.04 -5.38
C LYS A 227 4.00 6.03 -5.27
N HIS A 228 5.11 5.63 -4.65
CA HIS A 228 5.33 4.42 -3.87
C HIS A 228 5.32 4.79 -2.39
N PHE A 229 4.45 4.19 -1.63
CA PHE A 229 4.26 4.53 -0.21
C PHE A 229 5.34 3.86 0.64
N VAL A 230 6.24 4.57 1.25
CA VAL A 230 6.47 6.01 1.29
C VAL A 230 7.98 6.31 1.26
N MET A 231 8.33 7.55 0.92
CA MET A 231 9.73 8.04 0.87
C MET A 231 10.59 7.34 -0.21
N ASN A 232 10.02 7.04 -1.37
CA ASN A 232 10.74 6.50 -2.53
C ASN A 232 11.31 7.62 -3.41
N ASP A 233 12.13 8.46 -2.83
CA ASP A 233 12.72 9.63 -3.47
C ASP A 233 14.18 9.42 -3.90
N ALA A 234 14.69 8.19 -3.75
CA ALA A 234 15.99 7.76 -4.23
C ALA A 234 15.95 6.29 -4.69
N ASP A 235 16.34 6.03 -5.93
CA ASP A 235 16.34 4.68 -6.50
C ASP A 235 17.64 3.91 -6.32
N THR A 236 18.73 4.60 -6.01
CA THR A 236 20.02 3.95 -5.73
C THR A 236 19.88 2.96 -4.59
N ASN A 237 20.17 1.70 -4.85
CA ASN A 237 20.03 0.58 -3.89
C ASN A 237 18.60 0.30 -3.41
N ARG A 238 17.56 0.84 -4.07
CA ARG A 238 16.16 0.64 -3.68
C ARG A 238 15.79 -0.83 -3.51
N ALA A 239 16.11 -1.65 -4.50
CA ALA A 239 15.80 -3.08 -4.50
C ALA A 239 17.04 -3.96 -4.23
N ALA A 240 18.19 -3.39 -3.92
CA ALA A 240 19.41 -4.13 -3.62
C ALA A 240 19.35 -4.79 -2.23
N ASN A 241 20.35 -5.60 -1.92
CA ASN A 241 20.47 -6.31 -0.66
C ASN A 241 20.27 -5.37 0.55
N GLY A 242 19.18 -5.56 1.26
CA GLY A 242 18.81 -4.79 2.44
C GLY A 242 17.94 -3.56 2.18
N CYS A 243 17.76 -3.12 0.93
CA CYS A 243 17.00 -1.95 0.52
C CYS A 243 17.49 -0.63 1.14
N VAL A 244 17.26 0.49 0.45
CA VAL A 244 17.64 1.80 0.97
C VAL A 244 16.82 2.15 2.21
N ALA A 245 17.47 2.67 3.25
CA ALA A 245 16.82 3.20 4.45
C ALA A 245 16.76 4.73 4.36
N VAL A 246 15.57 5.29 4.44
CA VAL A 246 15.34 6.73 4.43
C VAL A 246 14.97 7.18 5.83
N TRP A 247 15.58 8.27 6.28
CA TRP A 247 15.44 8.78 7.64
C TRP A 247 14.84 10.18 7.62
N GLY A 248 13.91 10.41 8.53
CA GLY A 248 13.29 11.71 8.72
C GLY A 248 12.75 11.88 10.13
N THR A 249 12.46 13.11 10.51
CA THR A 249 11.64 13.37 11.69
C THR A 249 10.20 13.01 11.43
N GLU A 250 9.41 12.75 12.45
CA GLU A 250 7.97 12.51 12.28
C GLU A 250 7.30 13.69 11.58
N GLN A 251 7.64 14.91 11.98
CA GLN A 251 7.12 16.12 11.35
C GLN A 251 7.41 16.15 9.84
N ALA A 252 8.66 15.99 9.44
CA ALA A 252 9.04 15.99 8.03
C ALA A 252 8.35 14.86 7.25
N THR A 253 8.25 13.68 7.86
CA THR A 253 7.56 12.53 7.25
C THR A 253 6.09 12.83 7.02
N ARG A 254 5.40 13.42 7.99
CA ARG A 254 3.97 13.77 7.88
C ARG A 254 3.70 14.93 6.95
N GLU A 255 4.47 16.01 7.06
CA GLU A 255 4.20 17.26 6.34
C GLU A 255 4.67 17.23 4.88
N ILE A 256 5.70 16.42 4.57
CA ILE A 256 6.30 16.34 3.24
C ILE A 256 5.95 15.03 2.57
N TYR A 257 6.35 13.89 3.14
CA TYR A 257 6.31 12.61 2.44
C TYR A 257 4.96 11.90 2.49
N LEU A 258 4.21 12.04 3.58
CA LEU A 258 2.87 11.47 3.73
C LEU A 258 1.77 12.38 3.19
N LYS A 259 2.02 13.69 3.10
CA LYS A 259 1.01 14.67 2.69
C LYS A 259 0.42 14.42 1.30
N PRO A 260 1.18 14.06 0.27
CA PRO A 260 0.62 13.72 -1.04
C PRO A 260 -0.35 12.55 -0.98
N PHE A 261 0.00 11.50 -0.23
CA PHE A 261 -0.85 10.32 -0.04
C PHE A 261 -2.13 10.68 0.70
N GLN A 262 -2.03 11.45 1.78
CA GLN A 262 -3.18 11.94 2.53
C GLN A 262 -4.15 12.70 1.63
N TYR A 263 -3.66 13.61 0.79
CA TYR A 263 -4.51 14.40 -0.10
C TYR A 263 -5.14 13.54 -1.20
N SER A 264 -4.39 12.61 -1.78
CA SER A 264 -4.91 11.69 -2.80
C SER A 264 -6.05 10.83 -2.26
N ILE A 265 -5.94 10.38 -1.01
CA ILE A 265 -6.99 9.63 -0.32
C ILE A 265 -8.18 10.53 0.04
N GLN A 266 -7.93 11.58 0.82
CA GLN A 266 -9.02 12.36 1.43
C GLN A 266 -9.71 13.32 0.47
N LYS A 267 -9.01 13.79 -0.57
CA LYS A 267 -9.55 14.74 -1.56
C LYS A 267 -9.79 14.10 -2.93
N GLY A 268 -9.01 13.07 -3.28
CA GLY A 268 -9.08 12.40 -4.57
C GLY A 268 -9.84 11.09 -4.57
N GLY A 269 -10.14 10.55 -3.40
CA GLY A 269 -10.86 9.27 -3.26
C GLY A 269 -10.04 8.03 -3.56
N ALA A 270 -8.69 8.13 -3.64
CA ALA A 270 -7.83 7.00 -3.98
C ALA A 270 -8.06 5.79 -3.08
N GLN A 271 -8.38 4.65 -3.67
CA GLN A 271 -8.70 3.40 -2.99
C GLN A 271 -7.57 2.38 -3.02
N GLY A 272 -6.47 2.65 -3.73
CA GLY A 272 -5.30 1.79 -3.82
C GLY A 272 -4.02 2.50 -3.37
N ILE A 273 -3.12 1.77 -2.72
CA ILE A 273 -1.76 2.22 -2.40
C ILE A 273 -0.78 1.13 -2.79
N MET A 274 0.23 1.46 -3.61
CA MET A 274 1.39 0.59 -3.80
C MET A 274 2.52 0.99 -2.86
N LEU A 275 2.99 0.01 -2.09
CA LEU A 275 4.08 0.19 -1.13
C LEU A 275 5.45 0.26 -1.84
N THR A 276 6.38 0.98 -1.25
CA THR A 276 7.75 1.07 -1.78
C THR A 276 8.66 -0.04 -1.28
N MET A 277 9.69 -0.39 -2.06
CA MET A 277 10.78 -1.27 -1.64
C MET A 277 11.85 -0.57 -0.81
N CYS A 278 11.49 0.46 -0.05
CA CYS A 278 12.38 1.20 0.85
C CYS A 278 12.10 0.86 2.31
N ARG A 279 13.02 1.29 3.17
CA ARG A 279 12.83 1.30 4.62
C ARG A 279 12.61 2.73 5.08
N VAL A 280 11.67 2.90 5.99
CA VAL A 280 11.58 4.14 6.78
C VAL A 280 12.27 3.85 8.11
N GLY A 281 13.41 4.49 8.29
CA GLY A 281 14.34 4.06 9.34
C GLY A 281 14.81 2.62 9.08
N TRP A 282 14.68 1.78 10.06
CA TRP A 282 15.01 0.36 9.95
C TRP A 282 13.88 -0.51 9.40
N GLN A 283 12.67 0.02 9.41
CA GLN A 283 11.49 -0.75 9.09
C GLN A 283 11.21 -0.77 7.59
N PHE A 284 11.11 -1.98 7.04
CA PHE A 284 10.66 -2.15 5.67
C PHE A 284 9.18 -1.79 5.54
N THR A 285 8.82 -1.00 4.54
CA THR A 285 7.47 -0.45 4.44
C THR A 285 6.37 -1.49 4.36
N PHE A 286 6.63 -2.67 3.73
CA PHE A 286 5.66 -3.76 3.67
C PHE A 286 5.27 -4.34 5.04
N GLY A 287 6.12 -4.18 6.05
CA GLY A 287 5.85 -4.64 7.42
C GLY A 287 5.58 -3.51 8.40
N SER A 288 5.30 -2.30 7.92
CA SER A 288 5.16 -1.13 8.78
C SER A 288 3.72 -0.92 9.27
N TYR A 289 3.38 -1.54 10.39
CA TYR A 289 2.09 -1.29 11.06
C TYR A 289 1.83 0.20 11.33
N PRO A 290 2.81 0.99 11.82
CA PRO A 290 2.60 2.42 12.03
C PRO A 290 2.17 3.17 10.77
N LEU A 291 2.81 2.92 9.64
CA LEU A 291 2.48 3.57 8.38
C LEU A 291 1.15 3.06 7.82
N MET A 292 0.99 1.73 7.74
CA MET A 292 -0.13 1.10 7.05
C MET A 292 -1.40 1.13 7.87
N SER A 293 -1.34 0.71 9.12
CA SER A 293 -2.52 0.60 9.97
C SER A 293 -2.75 1.84 10.84
N ALA A 294 -1.75 2.30 11.59
CA ALA A 294 -1.99 3.40 12.52
C ALA A 294 -2.30 4.71 11.79
N ILE A 295 -1.56 5.05 10.75
CA ILE A 295 -1.79 6.28 9.99
C ILE A 295 -2.92 6.10 8.97
N CYS A 296 -2.75 5.21 7.98
CA CYS A 296 -3.71 5.17 6.89
C CYS A 296 -5.07 4.63 7.32
N ARG A 297 -5.12 3.51 8.08
CA ARG A 297 -6.40 2.94 8.50
C ARG A 297 -7.04 3.75 9.63
N ASN A 298 -6.30 4.02 10.71
CA ASN A 298 -6.89 4.59 11.92
C ASN A 298 -6.97 6.13 11.89
N GLU A 299 -5.87 6.83 11.54
CA GLU A 299 -5.89 8.29 11.53
C GLU A 299 -6.63 8.86 10.32
N TRP A 300 -6.45 8.26 9.10
CA TRP A 300 -7.08 8.75 7.89
C TRP A 300 -8.42 8.09 7.57
N GLY A 301 -8.78 7.00 8.28
CA GLY A 301 -10.03 6.27 8.08
C GLY A 301 -10.12 5.55 6.73
N TRP A 302 -8.98 5.19 6.14
CA TRP A 302 -8.93 4.61 4.81
C TRP A 302 -9.15 3.09 4.81
N HIS A 303 -10.06 2.60 3.96
CA HIS A 303 -10.43 1.18 3.84
C HIS A 303 -10.02 0.54 2.51
N GLY A 304 -9.21 1.22 1.71
CA GLY A 304 -8.75 0.72 0.41
C GLY A 304 -7.69 -0.39 0.50
N CYS A 305 -7.17 -0.80 -0.64
CA CYS A 305 -6.23 -1.91 -0.75
C CYS A 305 -4.78 -1.45 -0.83
N TYR A 306 -3.92 -2.15 -0.09
CA TYR A 306 -2.49 -2.14 -0.33
C TYR A 306 -2.11 -3.19 -1.36
N ILE A 307 -1.13 -2.86 -2.20
CA ILE A 307 -0.37 -3.82 -2.99
C ILE A 307 1.12 -3.58 -2.74
N THR A 308 1.91 -4.64 -2.71
CA THR A 308 3.37 -4.47 -2.67
C THR A 308 3.87 -3.93 -4.01
N ASP A 309 5.01 -3.23 -4.04
CA ASP A 309 5.76 -3.10 -5.28
C ASP A 309 6.11 -4.50 -5.82
N TYR A 310 6.40 -4.63 -7.12
CA TYR A 310 6.65 -5.93 -7.73
C TYR A 310 7.81 -6.65 -7.06
N THR A 311 7.55 -7.83 -6.55
CA THR A 311 8.55 -8.63 -5.85
C THR A 311 8.46 -10.11 -6.23
N THR A 312 9.60 -10.72 -6.47
CA THR A 312 9.69 -12.18 -6.65
C THR A 312 9.81 -12.90 -5.31
N THR A 313 10.22 -12.18 -4.28
CA THR A 313 10.33 -12.66 -2.90
C THR A 313 10.04 -11.50 -1.98
N MET A 314 9.34 -11.72 -0.88
CA MET A 314 9.06 -10.70 0.14
C MET A 314 10.36 -10.30 0.89
N LYS A 315 11.29 -9.68 0.16
CA LYS A 315 12.55 -9.20 0.73
C LYS A 315 12.29 -8.16 1.79
N GLY A 316 12.84 -8.36 2.98
CA GLY A 316 12.77 -7.40 4.07
C GLY A 316 11.51 -7.45 4.95
N ALA A 317 10.43 -8.08 4.49
CA ALA A 317 9.27 -8.42 5.31
C ALA A 317 8.64 -9.71 4.76
N GLY A 318 8.33 -10.66 5.62
CA GLY A 318 7.59 -11.85 5.23
C GLY A 318 6.11 -11.56 4.95
N ALA A 319 5.42 -12.50 4.31
CA ALA A 319 3.97 -12.39 4.08
C ALA A 319 3.19 -12.22 5.40
N ASP A 320 3.62 -12.88 6.47
CA ASP A 320 3.03 -12.74 7.80
C ASP A 320 3.15 -11.30 8.34
N GLN A 321 4.31 -10.68 8.19
CA GLN A 321 4.52 -9.29 8.62
C GLN A 321 3.68 -8.31 7.79
N TYR A 322 3.60 -8.56 6.48
CA TYR A 322 2.78 -7.74 5.59
C TYR A 322 1.30 -7.83 5.98
N LEU A 323 0.79 -9.04 6.20
CA LEU A 323 -0.57 -9.25 6.68
C LEU A 323 -0.80 -8.58 8.05
N ALA A 324 0.14 -8.76 8.99
CA ALA A 324 0.06 -8.16 10.32
C ALA A 324 0.10 -6.63 10.29
N ALA A 325 0.75 -6.03 9.31
CA ALA A 325 0.76 -4.59 9.11
C ALA A 325 -0.51 -4.04 8.45
N GLY A 326 -1.44 -4.89 8.01
CA GLY A 326 -2.69 -4.50 7.33
C GLY A 326 -2.61 -4.58 5.80
N GLY A 327 -1.67 -5.35 5.26
CA GLY A 327 -1.50 -5.61 3.83
C GLY A 327 -2.64 -6.43 3.24
N THR A 328 -2.90 -6.25 1.94
CA THR A 328 -4.02 -6.91 1.24
C THR A 328 -3.60 -7.76 0.05
N LEU A 329 -2.84 -7.22 -0.88
CA LEU A 329 -2.46 -7.90 -2.12
C LEU A 329 -0.93 -7.97 -2.25
N ILE A 330 -0.41 -9.11 -2.65
CA ILE A 330 1.02 -9.28 -2.92
C ILE A 330 1.24 -9.29 -4.43
N HIS A 331 1.91 -8.25 -4.94
CA HIS A 331 2.29 -8.15 -6.34
C HIS A 331 3.50 -9.01 -6.65
N ALA A 332 3.27 -10.30 -6.83
CA ALA A 332 4.31 -11.29 -7.12
C ALA A 332 3.80 -12.34 -8.09
N THR A 333 4.72 -12.89 -8.91
CA THR A 333 4.44 -14.03 -9.79
C THR A 333 4.53 -15.37 -9.06
N ALA A 334 5.28 -15.42 -7.95
CA ALA A 334 5.41 -16.60 -7.11
C ALA A 334 4.53 -16.45 -5.86
N GLU A 335 3.90 -17.57 -5.48
CA GLU A 335 3.11 -17.62 -4.25
C GLU A 335 3.98 -17.33 -3.03
N GLN A 336 3.50 -16.46 -2.16
CA GLN A 336 4.14 -16.12 -0.89
C GLN A 336 3.40 -16.82 0.24
N SER A 337 4.09 -17.66 0.98
CA SER A 337 3.46 -18.49 2.01
C SER A 337 3.29 -17.74 3.32
N LEU A 338 2.09 -17.80 3.89
CA LEU A 338 1.84 -17.51 5.29
C LEU A 338 2.28 -18.71 6.14
N SER A 339 2.89 -18.45 7.28
CA SER A 339 3.48 -19.51 8.11
C SER A 339 2.43 -20.43 8.73
N ASP A 340 1.29 -19.89 9.16
CA ASP A 340 0.17 -20.64 9.71
C ASP A 340 -1.19 -20.00 9.38
N VAL A 341 -1.71 -20.32 8.21
CA VAL A 341 -3.03 -19.87 7.75
C VAL A 341 -4.17 -20.27 8.70
N LYS A 342 -3.96 -21.31 9.51
CA LYS A 342 -4.98 -21.86 10.41
C LYS A 342 -4.94 -21.22 11.81
N SER A 343 -3.96 -20.41 12.14
CA SER A 343 -3.91 -19.69 13.40
C SER A 343 -5.03 -18.66 13.54
N GLY A 344 -5.47 -18.37 14.75
CA GLY A 344 -6.54 -17.39 15.01
C GLY A 344 -6.18 -15.99 14.49
N TRP A 345 -4.95 -15.54 14.72
CA TRP A 345 -4.48 -14.23 14.26
C TRP A 345 -4.48 -14.12 12.73
N CYS A 346 -3.98 -15.15 12.04
CA CYS A 346 -3.92 -15.14 10.59
C CYS A 346 -5.31 -15.14 9.96
N ARG A 347 -6.24 -15.94 10.49
CA ARG A 347 -7.63 -15.97 10.03
C ARG A 347 -8.33 -14.63 10.18
N LYS A 348 -8.15 -13.96 11.32
CA LYS A 348 -8.71 -12.63 11.56
C LYS A 348 -8.19 -11.63 10.54
N LEU A 349 -6.89 -11.49 10.44
CA LEU A 349 -6.26 -10.50 9.56
C LEU A 349 -6.48 -10.81 8.08
N LEU A 350 -6.49 -12.08 7.70
CA LEU A 350 -6.79 -12.50 6.34
C LEU A 350 -8.24 -12.17 5.96
N ARG A 351 -9.19 -12.35 6.89
CA ARG A 351 -10.59 -11.96 6.70
C ARG A 351 -10.73 -10.44 6.51
N GLU A 352 -10.02 -9.64 7.31
CA GLU A 352 -9.97 -8.19 7.17
C GLU A 352 -9.37 -7.76 5.81
N ALA A 353 -8.25 -8.37 5.41
CA ALA A 353 -7.61 -8.11 4.12
C ALA A 353 -8.55 -8.44 2.95
N VAL A 354 -9.22 -9.59 3.00
CA VAL A 354 -10.17 -10.02 1.97
C VAL A 354 -11.39 -9.11 1.93
N HIS A 355 -11.89 -8.65 3.08
CA HIS A 355 -12.97 -7.67 3.12
C HIS A 355 -12.60 -6.40 2.35
N GLN A 356 -11.40 -5.85 2.58
CA GLN A 356 -10.91 -4.67 1.86
C GLN A 356 -10.79 -4.91 0.35
N ILE A 357 -10.32 -6.08 -0.08
CA ILE A 357 -10.23 -6.44 -1.50
C ILE A 357 -11.62 -6.54 -2.13
N LEU A 358 -12.58 -7.17 -1.45
CA LEU A 358 -13.94 -7.30 -1.95
C LEU A 358 -14.64 -5.94 -1.99
N TYR A 359 -14.43 -5.10 -0.98
CA TYR A 359 -14.99 -3.74 -0.93
C TYR A 359 -14.47 -2.89 -2.10
N LEU A 360 -13.15 -2.90 -2.34
CA LEU A 360 -12.57 -2.23 -3.50
C LEU A 360 -13.17 -2.76 -4.82
N SER A 361 -13.39 -4.07 -4.90
CA SER A 361 -13.91 -4.69 -6.14
C SER A 361 -15.33 -4.25 -6.51
N LEU A 362 -16.07 -3.60 -5.58
CA LEU A 362 -17.41 -3.06 -5.88
C LEU A 362 -17.37 -1.87 -6.85
N ILE A 363 -16.25 -1.17 -6.95
CA ILE A 363 -16.13 -0.03 -7.88
C ILE A 363 -16.27 -0.47 -9.34
N HIS A 364 -16.07 -1.77 -9.62
CA HIS A 364 -16.13 -2.36 -10.97
C HIS A 364 -17.46 -3.06 -11.26
N ILE A 365 -18.37 -3.05 -10.34
CA ILE A 365 -19.69 -3.69 -10.44
C ILE A 365 -20.77 -2.61 -10.43
#